data_72386aabc52ea457b29c6ad5149f6f7c
#
_entry.id   72386aabc52ea457b29c6ad5149f6f7c
#
_cell.length_a   1.000
_cell.length_b   1.000
_cell.length_c   1.000
_cell.angle_alpha   90.00
_cell.angle_beta   90.00
_cell.angle_gamma   90.00
#
_symmetry.space_group_name_H-M   'P 1'
#
loop_
_entity.id
_entity.type
_entity.pdbx_description
1 polymer ?
#
loop_
_entity_poly.entity_id
_entity_poly.type
_entity_poly.pdbx_seq_one_letter_code
_entity_poly.pdbx_strand_id
1 'polypeptide(L)'
;MKLPENPSKIVGKTYTGQKDDDGRPHGDGIMEYFTSGEKKYKYEGHFEHGVRSGYGIWHETLQLIREYEPWEWAQMGDYDSAGRLIHPNTKPGPRKEVVNCWDEKFRGWWKNDDAVHSLKHRKYAEWQSVRLDDEKVLANLIDFKALRMLPEPIAYKLMVSDNPYERYAYGLWLWSCRKDIESLKTAFGIFEESAHKGIADALQMMSRMYYLGEAYDEETGKFVMDRKLSQELSAKAIEKGSILAKLRRNRDLFFGTTEVSEDRASAIAEAERESSAIFSESILWTEQLGCFYEIEGEREKAIKAYEKCIINGYYAPIYDLALIYLEDGDEGYYKTLMKLGMELRVPDCRVLGMENEHRWESLSGDERLNIYRQLERNLPEGIEQGSGVCAYMLADALLNGKFGYDIDLDCGKEYADRALTYGFCSGASLVIDAAETLQDPEFISDDNLMKLRYDALRYGNEDQLDYVIRNKETYIEMGYGDQIEKVWMPLWKKNHPEAKYEVP
;
A
#
# COMPACT_ATOMS: atom_id res chain seq x y z
N MET A 1 -9.31 16.90 19.37
CA MET A 1 -8.92 18.33 19.23
C MET A 1 -10.17 19.11 18.93
N LYS A 2 -10.61 20.04 19.79
CA LYS A 2 -11.73 20.91 19.41
C LYS A 2 -11.21 21.86 18.34
N LEU A 3 -11.86 21.87 17.16
CA LEU A 3 -11.68 22.99 16.24
C LEU A 3 -11.87 24.29 17.00
N PRO A 4 -11.22 25.38 16.56
CA PRO A 4 -11.55 26.69 17.12
C PRO A 4 -13.07 26.84 17.09
N GLU A 5 -13.64 27.16 18.23
CA GLU A 5 -15.08 27.23 18.49
C GLU A 5 -15.81 27.75 17.25
N ASN A 6 -16.90 27.08 16.89
CA ASN A 6 -17.79 27.48 15.80
C ASN A 6 -17.79 28.98 15.67
N PRO A 7 -17.39 29.53 14.50
CA PRO A 7 -17.20 30.99 14.41
C PRO A 7 -18.48 31.67 14.87
N SER A 8 -18.38 32.40 15.94
CA SER A 8 -19.51 33.11 16.52
C SER A 8 -20.12 34.03 15.47
N LYS A 9 -21.24 33.62 14.89
CA LYS A 9 -22.06 34.28 13.88
C LYS A 9 -21.64 34.07 12.43
N ILE A 10 -21.75 32.82 11.93
CA ILE A 10 -21.89 32.58 10.50
C ILE A 10 -23.19 33.27 10.04
N VAL A 11 -23.07 34.22 9.12
CA VAL A 11 -24.20 34.94 8.53
C VAL A 11 -24.62 34.37 7.16
N GLY A 12 -23.78 33.50 6.56
CA GLY A 12 -24.08 32.85 5.29
C GLY A 12 -23.05 31.78 4.97
N LYS A 13 -23.45 30.91 4.06
CA LYS A 13 -22.56 29.88 3.49
C LYS A 13 -22.86 29.69 2.01
N THR A 14 -21.82 29.34 1.23
CA THR A 14 -21.94 28.91 -0.16
C THR A 14 -21.31 27.54 -0.31
N TYR A 15 -21.85 26.73 -1.20
CA TYR A 15 -21.33 25.42 -1.50
C TYR A 15 -21.09 25.27 -3.01
N THR A 16 -19.94 24.70 -3.35
CA THR A 16 -19.57 24.31 -4.72
C THR A 16 -19.10 22.87 -4.68
N GLY A 17 -19.77 21.99 -5.41
CA GLY A 17 -19.45 20.56 -5.43
C GLY A 17 -20.67 19.70 -5.76
N GLN A 18 -20.51 18.40 -5.58
CA GLN A 18 -21.55 17.40 -5.81
C GLN A 18 -22.67 17.51 -4.77
N LYS A 19 -23.87 17.07 -5.12
CA LYS A 19 -25.03 17.05 -4.25
C LYS A 19 -25.78 15.75 -4.38
N ASP A 20 -26.39 15.29 -3.28
CA ASP A 20 -27.30 14.16 -3.29
C ASP A 20 -28.67 14.52 -3.90
N ASP A 21 -29.55 13.53 -4.00
CA ASP A 21 -30.91 13.71 -4.58
C ASP A 21 -31.76 14.73 -3.81
N ASP A 22 -31.48 14.95 -2.53
CA ASP A 22 -32.15 15.96 -1.71
C ASP A 22 -31.50 17.36 -1.87
N GLY A 23 -30.49 17.51 -2.72
CA GLY A 23 -29.75 18.75 -2.97
C GLY A 23 -28.76 19.13 -1.87
N ARG A 24 -28.45 18.22 -0.96
CA ARG A 24 -27.48 18.43 0.11
C ARG A 24 -26.05 18.21 -0.41
N PRO A 25 -25.01 18.89 0.14
CA PRO A 25 -23.63 18.58 -0.14
C PRO A 25 -23.34 17.10 -0.01
N HIS A 26 -22.74 16.49 -1.03
CA HIS A 26 -22.34 15.07 -1.06
C HIS A 26 -21.13 14.92 -1.97
N GLY A 27 -20.24 13.93 -1.71
CA GLY A 27 -18.98 13.81 -2.43
C GLY A 27 -18.02 14.97 -2.16
N ASP A 28 -17.05 15.20 -3.03
CA ASP A 28 -16.06 16.26 -2.89
C ASP A 28 -16.65 17.65 -3.16
N GLY A 29 -16.28 18.62 -2.32
CA GLY A 29 -16.77 19.99 -2.47
C GLY A 29 -16.07 21.00 -1.59
N ILE A 30 -16.45 22.25 -1.81
CA ILE A 30 -15.96 23.41 -1.07
C ILE A 30 -17.15 24.11 -0.42
N MET A 31 -17.08 24.28 0.90
CA MET A 31 -18.03 25.06 1.67
C MET A 31 -17.34 26.31 2.21
N GLU A 32 -17.77 27.48 1.80
CA GLU A 32 -17.30 28.75 2.34
C GLU A 32 -18.31 29.29 3.34
N TYR A 33 -17.81 29.83 4.46
CA TYR A 33 -18.60 30.40 5.54
C TYR A 33 -18.26 31.87 5.68
N PHE A 34 -19.29 32.69 5.70
CA PHE A 34 -19.19 34.15 5.89
C PHE A 34 -19.63 34.51 7.30
N THR A 35 -18.82 35.34 7.97
CA THR A 35 -19.14 35.85 9.29
C THR A 35 -19.58 37.30 9.23
N SER A 36 -20.17 37.81 10.30
CA SER A 36 -20.49 39.26 10.45
C SER A 36 -19.24 40.15 10.57
N GLY A 37 -18.05 39.57 10.67
CA GLY A 37 -16.76 40.23 10.70
C GLY A 37 -15.96 40.04 9.40
N GLU A 38 -14.69 40.43 9.42
CA GLU A 38 -13.80 40.30 8.24
C GLU A 38 -13.30 38.87 7.99
N LYS A 39 -13.42 38.00 9.00
CA LYS A 39 -12.97 36.60 8.88
C LYS A 39 -13.91 35.77 8.02
N LYS A 40 -13.31 34.98 7.12
CA LYS A 40 -13.98 33.92 6.35
C LYS A 40 -13.33 32.57 6.65
N TYR A 41 -14.12 31.53 6.54
CA TYR A 41 -13.67 30.17 6.71
C TYR A 41 -14.02 29.36 5.46
N LYS A 42 -13.21 28.34 5.15
CA LYS A 42 -13.44 27.44 4.04
C LYS A 42 -13.15 26.03 4.50
N TYR A 43 -14.07 25.12 4.21
CA TYR A 43 -13.79 23.69 4.22
C TYR A 43 -13.70 23.21 2.78
N GLU A 44 -12.68 22.43 2.49
CA GLU A 44 -12.43 21.79 1.21
C GLU A 44 -12.22 20.31 1.47
N GLY A 45 -13.14 19.44 1.00
CA GLY A 45 -13.08 18.01 1.29
C GLY A 45 -14.39 17.29 1.02
N HIS A 46 -14.49 16.09 1.56
CA HIS A 46 -15.63 15.21 1.34
C HIS A 46 -16.82 15.55 2.24
N PHE A 47 -18.02 15.37 1.68
CA PHE A 47 -19.30 15.56 2.36
C PHE A 47 -20.17 14.31 2.22
N GLU A 48 -20.89 13.98 3.25
CA GLU A 48 -21.87 12.90 3.28
C GLU A 48 -23.21 13.44 3.80
N HIS A 49 -24.22 13.46 2.92
CA HIS A 49 -25.57 13.97 3.21
C HIS A 49 -25.63 15.31 3.93
N GLY A 50 -24.78 16.25 3.52
CA GLY A 50 -24.76 17.62 4.00
C GLY A 50 -23.80 17.90 5.13
N VAL A 51 -23.13 16.89 5.69
CA VAL A 51 -22.13 17.02 6.76
C VAL A 51 -20.71 16.73 6.25
N ARG A 52 -19.71 17.34 6.86
CA ARG A 52 -18.31 17.06 6.55
C ARG A 52 -17.95 15.67 7.06
N SER A 53 -17.41 14.84 6.17
CA SER A 53 -17.04 13.45 6.43
C SER A 53 -15.75 13.11 5.67
N GLY A 54 -15.00 12.08 6.09
CA GLY A 54 -13.77 11.68 5.42
C GLY A 54 -12.66 12.72 5.47
N TYR A 55 -11.82 12.76 4.43
CA TYR A 55 -10.69 13.68 4.37
C TYR A 55 -11.12 15.10 4.00
N GLY A 56 -10.52 16.10 4.68
CA GLY A 56 -10.76 17.49 4.33
C GLY A 56 -9.82 18.48 5.04
N ILE A 57 -9.80 19.70 4.50
CA ILE A 57 -8.93 20.79 4.92
C ILE A 57 -9.79 21.98 5.36
N TRP A 58 -9.47 22.49 6.53
CA TRP A 58 -10.09 23.70 7.07
C TRP A 58 -9.17 24.89 6.98
N HIS A 59 -9.65 25.96 6.38
CA HIS A 59 -8.91 27.21 6.20
C HIS A 59 -9.59 28.37 6.92
N GLU A 60 -8.78 29.31 7.34
CA GLU A 60 -9.19 30.62 7.88
C GLU A 60 -8.54 31.73 7.07
N THR A 61 -9.23 32.86 6.85
CA THR A 61 -8.58 34.00 6.21
C THR A 61 -7.58 34.65 7.17
N LEU A 62 -6.37 34.84 6.67
CA LEU A 62 -5.31 35.62 7.32
C LEU A 62 -5.07 36.91 6.54
N GLN A 63 -5.01 38.00 7.26
CA GLN A 63 -4.61 39.30 6.70
C GLN A 63 -3.11 39.43 6.82
N LEU A 64 -2.42 39.41 5.69
CA LEU A 64 -1.01 39.72 5.62
C LEU A 64 -0.83 41.16 5.19
N ILE A 65 0.03 41.88 5.89
CA ILE A 65 0.48 43.20 5.48
C ILE A 65 1.69 43.00 4.61
N ARG A 66 1.53 43.17 3.29
CA ARG A 66 2.65 43.16 2.35
C ARG A 66 3.23 44.58 2.28
N GLU A 67 4.48 44.73 2.63
CA GLU A 67 5.24 45.95 2.42
C GLU A 67 5.96 45.84 1.06
N TYR A 68 5.82 46.88 0.25
CA TYR A 68 6.47 46.93 -1.05
C TYR A 68 7.70 47.84 -0.98
N GLU A 69 8.82 47.36 -1.50
CA GLU A 69 9.95 48.19 -1.79
C GLU A 69 9.61 49.15 -2.93
N PRO A 70 10.17 50.39 -2.94
CA PRO A 70 9.85 51.42 -3.95
C PRO A 70 10.02 50.90 -5.39
N TRP A 71 10.96 50.01 -5.63
CA TRP A 71 11.23 49.45 -6.95
C TRP A 71 10.21 48.38 -7.35
N GLU A 72 9.70 47.60 -6.40
CA GLU A 72 8.64 46.62 -6.65
C GLU A 72 7.35 47.32 -7.06
N TRP A 73 7.01 48.41 -6.36
CA TRP A 73 5.86 49.24 -6.68
C TRP A 73 5.95 49.88 -8.07
N ALA A 74 7.13 50.33 -8.46
CA ALA A 74 7.36 50.90 -9.79
C ALA A 74 7.16 49.83 -10.91
N GLN A 75 7.45 48.58 -10.64
CA GLN A 75 7.21 47.48 -11.58
C GLN A 75 5.75 47.08 -11.72
N MET A 76 4.85 47.54 -10.83
CA MET A 76 3.39 47.33 -10.97
C MET A 76 2.69 48.34 -11.92
N GLY A 77 3.44 48.95 -12.82
CA GLY A 77 2.94 49.83 -13.86
C GLY A 77 2.35 49.10 -15.06
N ASP A 78 2.07 49.87 -16.13
CA ASP A 78 1.47 49.33 -17.35
C ASP A 78 2.52 48.63 -18.22
N TYR A 79 2.14 47.46 -18.77
CA TYR A 79 2.97 46.63 -19.65
C TYR A 79 2.40 46.61 -21.08
N ASP A 80 3.29 46.51 -22.07
CA ASP A 80 2.90 46.29 -23.47
C ASP A 80 2.51 44.83 -23.72
N SER A 81 2.02 44.55 -24.92
CA SER A 81 1.64 43.19 -25.35
C SER A 81 2.81 42.20 -25.40
N ALA A 82 4.05 42.67 -25.30
CA ALA A 82 5.26 41.87 -25.25
C ALA A 82 5.78 41.73 -23.79
N GLY A 83 5.04 42.19 -22.78
CA GLY A 83 5.40 42.07 -21.37
C GLY A 83 6.50 43.05 -20.92
N ARG A 84 6.73 44.17 -21.66
CA ARG A 84 7.72 45.18 -21.27
C ARG A 84 7.00 46.33 -20.55
N LEU A 85 7.57 46.76 -19.40
CA LEU A 85 7.04 47.87 -18.63
C LEU A 85 7.09 49.18 -19.44
N ILE A 86 5.92 49.75 -19.78
CA ILE A 86 5.80 50.98 -20.57
C ILE A 86 5.75 52.19 -19.64
N HIS A 87 4.95 52.10 -18.59
CA HIS A 87 4.76 53.18 -17.62
C HIS A 87 4.98 52.65 -16.20
N PRO A 88 6.12 52.96 -15.57
CA PRO A 88 6.34 52.68 -14.15
C PRO A 88 5.23 53.34 -13.31
N ASN A 89 4.79 52.67 -12.25
CA ASN A 89 3.84 53.22 -11.34
C ASN A 89 4.47 54.36 -10.53
N THR A 90 4.21 55.59 -10.94
CA THR A 90 4.76 56.79 -10.31
C THR A 90 3.87 57.38 -9.23
N LYS A 91 2.67 56.83 -9.03
CA LYS A 91 1.79 57.28 -7.92
C LYS A 91 2.38 56.84 -6.59
N PRO A 92 2.36 57.70 -5.56
CA PRO A 92 2.70 57.26 -4.21
C PRO A 92 1.68 56.19 -3.79
N GLY A 93 2.08 54.89 -3.96
CA GLY A 93 1.26 53.77 -3.57
C GLY A 93 1.23 53.59 -2.08
N PRO A 94 0.26 52.86 -1.56
CA PRO A 94 0.32 52.40 -0.20
C PRO A 94 1.59 51.55 -0.09
N ARG A 95 2.53 51.98 0.74
CA ARG A 95 3.74 51.15 1.02
C ARG A 95 3.38 49.83 1.68
N LYS A 96 2.12 49.69 2.06
CA LYS A 96 1.57 48.51 2.72
C LYS A 96 0.24 48.15 2.06
N GLU A 97 0.08 46.94 1.64
CA GLU A 97 -1.16 46.36 1.14
C GLU A 97 -1.61 45.24 2.10
N VAL A 98 -2.91 45.27 2.43
CA VAL A 98 -3.50 44.17 3.17
C VAL A 98 -3.93 43.10 2.18
N VAL A 99 -3.20 42.00 2.14
CA VAL A 99 -3.52 40.86 1.30
C VAL A 99 -4.24 39.81 2.14
N ASN A 100 -5.47 39.48 1.75
CA ASN A 100 -6.19 38.36 2.34
C ASN A 100 -5.74 37.08 1.70
N CYS A 101 -5.22 36.16 2.47
CA CYS A 101 -4.88 34.81 2.01
C CYS A 101 -5.58 33.76 2.87
N TRP A 102 -5.72 32.54 2.32
CA TRP A 102 -6.21 31.41 3.08
C TRP A 102 -5.04 30.77 3.85
N ASP A 103 -5.23 30.60 5.16
CA ASP A 103 -4.30 29.91 6.03
C ASP A 103 -4.90 28.56 6.46
N GLU A 104 -4.20 27.47 6.16
CA GLU A 104 -4.60 26.13 6.55
C GLU A 104 -4.48 25.98 8.07
N LYS A 105 -5.59 25.75 8.75
CA LYS A 105 -5.66 25.56 10.20
C LYS A 105 -5.72 24.11 10.61
N PHE A 106 -6.29 23.26 9.76
CA PHE A 106 -6.45 21.85 10.02
C PHE A 106 -6.52 21.09 8.70
N ARG A 107 -5.81 19.97 8.64
CA ARG A 107 -5.86 18.98 7.57
C ARG A 107 -6.03 17.62 8.23
N GLY A 108 -7.05 16.86 7.84
CA GLY A 108 -7.27 15.58 8.49
C GLY A 108 -8.63 14.96 8.22
N TRP A 109 -8.97 14.01 9.07
CA TRP A 109 -10.19 13.24 8.96
C TRP A 109 -11.35 13.86 9.74
N TRP A 110 -12.50 13.88 9.12
CA TRP A 110 -13.74 14.47 9.66
C TRP A 110 -14.80 13.38 9.79
N LYS A 111 -15.68 13.54 10.79
CA LYS A 111 -16.84 12.69 10.99
C LYS A 111 -17.98 13.50 11.59
N ASN A 112 -19.12 13.53 10.89
CA ASN A 112 -20.31 14.28 11.31
C ASN A 112 -19.98 15.75 11.70
N ASP A 113 -19.30 16.45 10.82
CA ASP A 113 -18.84 17.84 11.03
C ASP A 113 -17.73 18.05 12.08
N ASP A 114 -17.30 17.00 12.78
CA ASP A 114 -16.20 17.08 13.75
C ASP A 114 -14.87 16.68 13.14
N ALA A 115 -13.81 17.45 13.43
CA ALA A 115 -12.42 17.06 13.10
C ALA A 115 -11.94 16.01 14.10
N VAL A 116 -11.79 14.77 13.64
CA VAL A 116 -11.48 13.63 14.52
C VAL A 116 -10.01 13.26 14.55
N HIS A 117 -9.26 13.50 13.47
CA HIS A 117 -7.85 13.15 13.40
C HIS A 117 -7.08 14.10 12.49
N SER A 118 -5.97 14.66 13.00
CA SER A 118 -5.05 15.48 12.19
C SER A 118 -4.01 14.59 11.53
N LEU A 119 -3.97 14.60 10.19
CA LEU A 119 -2.98 13.85 9.43
C LEU A 119 -1.64 14.56 9.49
N LYS A 120 -0.62 13.83 9.88
CA LYS A 120 0.76 14.30 9.93
C LYS A 120 1.61 13.45 9.00
N HIS A 121 2.46 14.09 8.22
CA HIS A 121 3.48 13.37 7.45
C HIS A 121 4.35 12.53 8.40
N ARG A 122 4.46 11.23 8.16
CA ARG A 122 5.48 10.40 8.81
C ARG A 122 6.85 10.89 8.37
N LYS A 123 7.58 11.52 9.28
CA LYS A 123 8.98 11.86 9.03
C LYS A 123 9.85 10.64 9.34
N TYR A 124 10.86 10.37 8.52
CA TYR A 124 11.90 9.36 8.81
C TYR A 124 12.51 9.51 10.21
N ALA A 125 12.51 10.72 10.77
CA ALA A 125 12.94 10.97 12.14
C ALA A 125 12.13 10.24 13.21
N GLU A 126 10.92 9.78 12.92
CA GLU A 126 10.09 9.03 13.89
C GLU A 126 10.66 7.63 14.14
N TRP A 127 11.32 7.00 13.16
CA TRP A 127 12.04 5.74 13.35
C TRP A 127 13.22 5.84 14.34
N GLN A 128 13.81 7.02 14.48
CA GLN A 128 14.93 7.25 15.42
C GLN A 128 14.47 7.38 16.87
N SER A 129 13.20 7.65 17.10
CA SER A 129 12.62 7.86 18.42
C SER A 129 11.77 6.68 18.91
N VAL A 130 11.50 5.69 18.06
CA VAL A 130 10.75 4.49 18.43
C VAL A 130 11.68 3.58 19.23
N ARG A 131 11.42 3.42 20.50
CA ARG A 131 12.02 2.35 21.30
C ARG A 131 11.35 1.04 20.91
N LEU A 132 12.13 0.12 20.35
CA LEU A 132 11.70 -1.24 20.07
C LEU A 132 11.86 -2.09 21.33
N ASP A 133 11.10 -1.77 22.38
CA ASP A 133 11.21 -2.40 23.68
C ASP A 133 10.15 -3.50 23.88
N ASP A 134 9.20 -3.61 22.94
CA ASP A 134 8.02 -4.46 23.07
C ASP A 134 7.65 -5.08 21.72
N GLU A 135 7.28 -6.37 21.70
CA GLU A 135 6.73 -7.07 20.53
C GLU A 135 5.52 -6.34 19.92
N LYS A 136 4.72 -5.66 20.74
CA LYS A 136 3.56 -4.87 20.30
C LYS A 136 3.95 -3.69 19.44
N VAL A 137 5.06 -3.05 19.73
CA VAL A 137 5.61 -1.97 18.91
C VAL A 137 6.09 -2.50 17.57
N LEU A 138 6.70 -3.70 17.57
CA LEU A 138 7.13 -4.37 16.34
C LEU A 138 5.97 -4.76 15.44
N ALA A 139 4.89 -5.32 15.99
CA ALA A 139 3.71 -5.70 15.23
C ALA A 139 3.09 -4.50 14.47
N ASN A 140 3.14 -3.30 15.09
CA ASN A 140 2.69 -2.06 14.43
C ASN A 140 3.69 -1.50 13.42
N LEU A 141 4.97 -1.91 13.48
CA LEU A 141 6.03 -1.50 12.57
C LEU A 141 6.16 -2.43 11.36
N ILE A 142 5.50 -3.59 11.37
CA ILE A 142 5.54 -4.56 10.27
C ILE A 142 4.67 -4.09 9.09
N ASP A 143 4.90 -2.90 8.66
CA ASP A 143 4.73 -2.54 7.28
C ASP A 143 6.03 -2.92 6.55
N PHE A 144 6.05 -4.10 5.92
CA PHE A 144 7.21 -4.58 5.17
C PHE A 144 7.62 -3.59 4.07
N LYS A 145 6.71 -2.77 3.55
CA LYS A 145 6.97 -1.71 2.60
C LYS A 145 7.77 -0.59 3.26
N ALA A 146 7.37 -0.16 4.45
CA ALA A 146 8.13 0.83 5.22
C ALA A 146 9.53 0.34 5.62
N LEU A 147 9.69 -0.95 5.94
CA LEU A 147 11.00 -1.54 6.23
C LEU A 147 11.95 -1.47 5.03
N ARG A 148 11.47 -1.72 3.81
CA ARG A 148 12.30 -1.62 2.58
C ARG A 148 12.89 -0.23 2.37
N MET A 149 12.23 0.80 2.87
CA MET A 149 12.65 2.18 2.79
C MET A 149 13.64 2.61 3.88
N LEU A 150 14.05 1.71 4.80
CA LEU A 150 15.02 2.06 5.83
C LEU A 150 16.36 2.45 5.17
N PRO A 151 16.89 3.63 5.49
CA PRO A 151 18.23 4.01 5.05
C PRO A 151 19.27 3.01 5.58
N GLU A 152 20.27 2.65 4.76
CA GLU A 152 21.34 1.73 5.16
C GLU A 152 22.00 2.07 6.51
N PRO A 153 22.26 3.35 6.87
CA PRO A 153 22.83 3.67 8.18
C PRO A 153 21.93 3.26 9.35
N ILE A 154 20.60 3.25 9.15
CA ILE A 154 19.64 2.80 10.18
C ILE A 154 19.64 1.28 10.21
N ALA A 155 19.59 0.61 9.08
CA ALA A 155 19.69 -0.85 9.00
C ALA A 155 20.98 -1.36 9.66
N TYR A 156 22.11 -0.67 9.43
CA TYR A 156 23.39 -1.00 10.10
C TYR A 156 23.30 -0.88 11.63
N LYS A 157 22.64 0.14 12.18
CA LYS A 157 22.44 0.26 13.64
C LYS A 157 21.62 -0.89 14.20
N LEU A 158 20.56 -1.30 13.49
CA LEU A 158 19.75 -2.46 13.87
C LEU A 158 20.59 -3.76 13.85
N MET A 159 21.48 -3.90 12.86
CA MET A 159 22.36 -5.04 12.69
C MET A 159 23.29 -5.26 13.89
N VAL A 160 23.88 -4.18 14.42
CA VAL A 160 24.86 -4.24 15.50
C VAL A 160 24.27 -4.07 16.90
N SER A 161 22.94 -3.98 17.00
CA SER A 161 22.26 -3.77 18.29
C SER A 161 22.26 -5.03 19.16
N ASP A 162 22.44 -4.84 20.45
CA ASP A 162 22.26 -5.89 21.47
C ASP A 162 20.78 -6.11 21.85
N ASN A 163 19.88 -5.21 21.40
CA ASN A 163 18.44 -5.34 21.62
C ASN A 163 17.86 -6.41 20.68
N PRO A 164 17.27 -7.49 21.20
CA PRO A 164 16.75 -8.58 20.39
C PRO A 164 15.63 -8.13 19.43
N TYR A 165 14.85 -7.13 19.80
CA TYR A 165 13.78 -6.59 18.93
C TYR A 165 14.35 -5.79 17.75
N GLU A 166 15.41 -5.02 17.97
CA GLU A 166 16.11 -4.32 16.89
C GLU A 166 16.80 -5.30 15.95
N ARG A 167 17.41 -6.35 16.50
CA ARG A 167 17.98 -7.45 15.70
C ARG A 167 16.90 -8.15 14.86
N TYR A 168 15.76 -8.46 15.45
CA TYR A 168 14.61 -9.02 14.74
C TYR A 168 14.13 -8.09 13.61
N ALA A 169 14.01 -6.79 13.85
CA ALA A 169 13.65 -5.80 12.84
C ALA A 169 14.66 -5.77 11.67
N TYR A 170 15.96 -5.96 11.95
CA TYR A 170 16.97 -6.12 10.90
C TYR A 170 16.76 -7.38 10.07
N GLY A 171 16.43 -8.51 10.70
CA GLY A 171 16.07 -9.74 10.00
C GLY A 171 14.87 -9.55 9.08
N LEU A 172 13.83 -8.85 9.54
CA LEU A 172 12.67 -8.48 8.71
C LEU A 172 13.05 -7.60 7.52
N TRP A 173 13.96 -6.63 7.72
CA TRP A 173 14.45 -5.79 6.63
C TRP A 173 15.18 -6.61 5.57
N LEU A 174 16.10 -7.48 5.97
CA LEU A 174 16.82 -8.37 5.05
C LEU A 174 15.86 -9.27 4.27
N TRP A 175 14.92 -9.89 4.97
CA TRP A 175 13.94 -10.77 4.34
C TRP A 175 13.01 -9.99 3.39
N SER A 176 12.55 -8.81 3.77
CA SER A 176 11.66 -7.99 2.93
C SER A 176 12.34 -7.48 1.67
N CYS A 177 13.63 -7.17 1.73
CA CYS A 177 14.41 -6.72 0.58
C CYS A 177 14.80 -7.86 -0.36
N ARG A 178 14.98 -9.10 0.15
CA ARG A 178 15.39 -10.31 -0.60
C ARG A 178 16.48 -10.04 -1.64
N LYS A 179 17.49 -9.26 -1.24
CA LYS A 179 18.53 -8.77 -2.16
C LYS A 179 19.34 -9.90 -2.79
N ASP A 180 19.60 -10.97 -2.00
CA ASP A 180 20.41 -12.10 -2.40
C ASP A 180 20.24 -13.30 -1.44
N ILE A 181 20.86 -14.40 -1.79
CA ILE A 181 20.87 -15.66 -1.01
C ILE A 181 21.45 -15.44 0.39
N GLU A 182 22.53 -14.66 0.52
CA GLU A 182 23.16 -14.40 1.83
C GLU A 182 22.28 -13.55 2.74
N SER A 183 21.49 -12.62 2.18
CA SER A 183 20.48 -11.88 2.94
C SER A 183 19.41 -12.79 3.52
N LEU A 184 18.92 -13.78 2.76
CA LEU A 184 17.93 -14.75 3.23
C LEU A 184 18.50 -15.67 4.32
N LYS A 185 19.73 -16.18 4.14
CA LYS A 185 20.43 -16.98 5.18
C LYS A 185 20.59 -16.20 6.46
N THR A 186 21.09 -14.96 6.36
CA THR A 186 21.29 -14.08 7.50
C THR A 186 19.98 -13.77 8.21
N ALA A 187 18.90 -13.50 7.46
CA ALA A 187 17.57 -13.26 8.04
C ALA A 187 17.07 -14.47 8.79
N PHE A 188 17.23 -15.69 8.23
CA PHE A 188 16.82 -16.92 8.88
C PHE A 188 17.55 -17.15 10.22
N GLY A 189 18.88 -17.03 10.26
CA GLY A 189 19.66 -17.12 11.48
C GLY A 189 19.27 -16.10 12.55
N ILE A 190 18.95 -14.86 12.13
CA ILE A 190 18.44 -13.83 13.04
C ILE A 190 17.08 -14.23 13.63
N PHE A 191 16.20 -14.82 12.85
CA PHE A 191 14.90 -15.27 13.34
C PHE A 191 15.05 -16.44 14.31
N GLU A 192 15.96 -17.38 14.05
CA GLU A 192 16.28 -18.44 15.00
C GLU A 192 16.78 -17.87 16.35
N GLU A 193 17.77 -16.97 16.30
CA GLU A 193 18.29 -16.30 17.51
C GLU A 193 17.18 -15.56 18.27
N SER A 194 16.33 -14.83 17.53
CA SER A 194 15.22 -14.06 18.10
C SER A 194 14.15 -14.94 18.75
N ALA A 195 13.83 -16.08 18.11
CA ALA A 195 12.92 -17.08 18.66
C ALA A 195 13.44 -17.72 19.94
N HIS A 196 14.76 -17.98 20.03
CA HIS A 196 15.40 -18.46 21.27
C HIS A 196 15.37 -17.41 22.38
N LYS A 197 15.39 -16.12 22.04
CA LYS A 197 15.25 -15.00 22.99
C LYS A 197 13.79 -14.72 23.38
N GLY A 198 12.83 -15.48 22.85
CA GLY A 198 11.42 -15.44 23.24
C GLY A 198 10.52 -14.59 22.35
N ILE A 199 11.02 -14.06 21.23
CA ILE A 199 10.19 -13.29 20.27
C ILE A 199 9.28 -14.27 19.54
N ALA A 200 7.98 -14.21 19.82
CA ALA A 200 6.99 -15.13 19.25
C ALA A 200 6.80 -14.94 17.74
N ASP A 201 6.85 -13.70 17.25
CA ASP A 201 6.73 -13.39 15.83
C ASP A 201 7.91 -13.91 15.00
N ALA A 202 9.09 -14.11 15.60
CA ALA A 202 10.23 -14.74 14.93
C ALA A 202 9.93 -16.20 14.53
N LEU A 203 9.20 -16.95 15.37
CA LEU A 203 8.74 -18.31 15.02
C LEU A 203 7.78 -18.27 13.81
N GLN A 204 6.94 -17.25 13.72
CA GLN A 204 6.05 -17.09 12.57
C GLN A 204 6.83 -16.75 11.29
N MET A 205 7.90 -15.96 11.39
CA MET A 205 8.77 -15.68 10.23
C MET A 205 9.52 -16.93 9.78
N MET A 206 10.06 -17.72 10.71
CA MET A 206 10.66 -19.04 10.39
C MET A 206 9.63 -19.95 9.71
N SER A 207 8.41 -20.04 10.28
CA SER A 207 7.31 -20.79 9.67
C SER A 207 7.09 -20.37 8.21
N ARG A 208 7.05 -19.05 7.96
CA ARG A 208 6.86 -18.52 6.60
C ARG A 208 8.01 -18.88 5.67
N MET A 209 9.25 -18.81 6.15
CA MET A 209 10.41 -19.18 5.34
C MET A 209 10.43 -20.68 5.00
N TYR A 210 10.07 -21.57 5.94
CA TYR A 210 9.86 -22.99 5.62
C TYR A 210 8.70 -23.22 4.64
N TYR A 211 7.62 -22.45 4.77
CA TYR A 211 6.50 -22.51 3.85
C TYR A 211 6.90 -22.15 2.42
N LEU A 212 7.73 -21.13 2.24
CA LEU A 212 8.20 -20.62 0.94
C LEU A 212 9.44 -21.34 0.40
N GLY A 213 10.10 -22.20 1.18
CA GLY A 213 11.38 -22.80 0.82
C GLY A 213 12.53 -21.80 0.84
N GLU A 214 12.48 -20.85 1.76
CA GLU A 214 13.49 -19.82 2.02
C GLU A 214 14.29 -20.09 3.31
N ALA A 215 13.94 -21.14 4.06
CA ALA A 215 14.66 -21.55 5.26
C ALA A 215 15.97 -22.23 4.87
N TYR A 216 17.08 -21.77 5.45
CA TYR A 216 18.40 -22.31 5.14
C TYR A 216 18.80 -23.36 6.17
N ASP A 217 19.17 -24.55 5.71
CA ASP A 217 19.71 -25.62 6.53
C ASP A 217 21.24 -25.63 6.42
N GLU A 218 21.91 -25.32 7.51
CA GLU A 218 23.38 -25.26 7.59
C GLU A 218 24.03 -26.66 7.40
N GLU A 219 23.37 -27.74 7.83
CA GLU A 219 23.92 -29.09 7.71
C GLU A 219 23.96 -29.57 6.27
N THR A 220 22.91 -29.29 5.50
CA THR A 220 22.83 -29.69 4.09
C THR A 220 23.35 -28.63 3.12
N GLY A 221 23.50 -27.40 3.58
CA GLY A 221 23.89 -26.26 2.75
C GLY A 221 22.83 -25.85 1.74
N LYS A 222 21.55 -26.15 1.98
CA LYS A 222 20.43 -25.94 1.03
C LYS A 222 19.29 -25.18 1.66
N PHE A 223 18.50 -24.54 0.78
CA PHE A 223 17.19 -24.03 1.15
C PHE A 223 16.17 -25.17 1.22
N VAL A 224 15.35 -25.16 2.27
CA VAL A 224 14.41 -26.23 2.60
C VAL A 224 12.97 -25.68 2.60
N MET A 225 12.09 -26.40 1.90
CA MET A 225 10.63 -26.25 2.04
C MET A 225 10.12 -27.39 2.91
N ASP A 226 9.52 -27.07 4.06
CA ASP A 226 8.90 -28.04 4.96
C ASP A 226 7.57 -27.51 5.49
N ARG A 227 6.47 -27.91 4.83
CA ARG A 227 5.12 -27.48 5.19
C ARG A 227 4.70 -27.95 6.57
N LYS A 228 5.12 -29.15 6.98
CA LYS A 228 4.80 -29.69 8.29
C LYS A 228 5.48 -28.92 9.42
N LEU A 229 6.78 -28.68 9.28
CA LEU A 229 7.53 -27.89 10.25
C LEU A 229 7.02 -26.43 10.27
N SER A 230 6.65 -25.87 9.14
CA SER A 230 6.02 -24.56 9.05
C SER A 230 4.75 -24.48 9.93
N GLN A 231 3.85 -25.49 9.84
CA GLN A 231 2.64 -25.55 10.65
C GLN A 231 2.94 -25.69 12.15
N GLU A 232 3.88 -26.55 12.53
CA GLU A 232 4.31 -26.73 13.92
C GLU A 232 4.86 -25.42 14.51
N LEU A 233 5.68 -24.70 13.75
CA LEU A 233 6.23 -23.41 14.17
C LEU A 233 5.15 -22.33 14.29
N SER A 234 4.21 -22.29 13.35
CA SER A 234 3.07 -21.36 13.41
C SER A 234 2.18 -21.64 14.63
N ALA A 235 1.86 -22.89 14.91
CA ALA A 235 1.11 -23.28 16.10
C ALA A 235 1.83 -22.85 17.40
N LYS A 236 3.13 -23.11 17.49
CA LYS A 236 3.96 -22.68 18.62
C LYS A 236 4.05 -21.15 18.74
N ALA A 237 4.07 -20.43 17.62
CA ALA A 237 4.03 -18.97 17.61
C ALA A 237 2.70 -18.46 18.20
N ILE A 238 1.56 -19.08 17.83
CA ILE A 238 0.24 -18.74 18.37
C ILE A 238 0.19 -18.97 19.90
N GLU A 239 0.69 -20.12 20.37
CA GLU A 239 0.75 -20.42 21.80
C GLU A 239 1.58 -19.39 22.58
N LYS A 240 2.64 -18.89 21.98
CA LYS A 240 3.51 -17.85 22.55
C LYS A 240 2.97 -16.43 22.38
N GLY A 241 1.80 -16.26 21.76
CA GLY A 241 1.12 -14.97 21.64
C GLY A 241 1.44 -14.17 20.37
N SER A 242 2.08 -14.76 19.36
CA SER A 242 2.35 -14.07 18.07
C SER A 242 1.08 -13.53 17.44
N ILE A 243 1.08 -12.22 17.18
CA ILE A 243 0.00 -11.53 16.51
C ILE A 243 -0.01 -11.90 15.02
N LEU A 244 1.16 -11.95 14.39
CA LEU A 244 1.29 -12.33 12.98
C LEU A 244 0.78 -13.75 12.71
N ALA A 245 1.08 -14.69 13.60
CA ALA A 245 0.62 -16.06 13.46
C ALA A 245 -0.91 -16.16 13.58
N LYS A 246 -1.50 -15.41 14.52
CA LYS A 246 -2.96 -15.35 14.71
C LYS A 246 -3.65 -14.73 13.51
N LEU A 247 -3.15 -13.59 13.00
CA LEU A 247 -3.68 -12.93 11.81
C LEU A 247 -3.64 -13.86 10.59
N ARG A 248 -2.50 -14.55 10.39
CA ARG A 248 -2.38 -15.51 9.30
C ARG A 248 -3.37 -16.65 9.42
N ARG A 249 -3.46 -17.28 10.60
CA ARG A 249 -4.44 -18.37 10.84
C ARG A 249 -5.86 -17.91 10.54
N ASN A 250 -6.24 -16.72 10.99
CA ASN A 250 -7.56 -16.15 10.75
C ASN A 250 -7.81 -15.89 9.27
N ARG A 251 -6.79 -15.42 8.53
CA ARG A 251 -6.84 -15.30 7.07
C ARG A 251 -7.00 -16.65 6.38
N ASP A 252 -6.24 -17.66 6.81
CA ASP A 252 -6.32 -19.01 6.29
C ASP A 252 -7.71 -19.63 6.57
N LEU A 253 -8.35 -19.28 7.68
CA LEU A 253 -9.72 -19.68 8.00
C LEU A 253 -10.74 -18.97 7.08
N PHE A 254 -10.53 -17.69 6.75
CA PHE A 254 -11.43 -16.93 5.90
C PHE A 254 -11.43 -17.42 4.44
N PHE A 255 -10.26 -17.67 3.88
CA PHE A 255 -10.11 -18.09 2.47
C PHE A 255 -10.17 -19.60 2.29
N GLY A 256 -9.99 -20.37 3.34
CA GLY A 256 -9.66 -21.76 3.26
C GLY A 256 -8.25 -22.01 2.73
N THR A 257 -7.67 -23.11 3.11
CA THR A 257 -6.41 -23.63 2.56
C THR A 257 -6.52 -25.14 2.40
N THR A 258 -5.49 -25.77 1.90
CA THR A 258 -5.44 -27.24 1.82
C THR A 258 -5.53 -27.93 3.18
N GLU A 259 -5.16 -27.20 4.26
CA GLU A 259 -5.14 -27.75 5.62
C GLU A 259 -6.26 -27.19 6.51
N VAL A 260 -6.81 -26.01 6.15
CA VAL A 260 -7.82 -25.31 6.93
C VAL A 260 -9.09 -25.19 6.09
N SER A 261 -10.19 -25.72 6.56
CA SER A 261 -11.49 -25.54 5.91
C SER A 261 -11.94 -24.09 6.02
N GLU A 262 -12.49 -23.55 4.95
CA GLU A 262 -13.07 -22.22 4.91
C GLU A 262 -14.19 -22.09 5.95
N ASP A 263 -14.11 -21.06 6.78
CA ASP A 263 -15.16 -20.62 7.72
C ASP A 263 -15.09 -19.10 7.88
N ARG A 264 -15.67 -18.39 6.92
CA ARG A 264 -15.68 -16.92 6.87
C ARG A 264 -16.37 -16.30 8.07
N ALA A 265 -17.48 -16.91 8.52
CA ALA A 265 -18.24 -16.37 9.65
C ALA A 265 -17.41 -16.38 10.94
N SER A 266 -16.72 -17.49 11.23
CA SER A 266 -15.82 -17.58 12.38
C SER A 266 -14.63 -16.65 12.25
N ALA A 267 -14.06 -16.51 11.05
CA ALA A 267 -12.94 -15.61 10.81
C ALA A 267 -13.32 -14.14 11.03
N ILE A 268 -14.47 -13.70 10.53
CA ILE A 268 -14.99 -12.34 10.76
C ILE A 268 -15.26 -12.12 12.24
N ALA A 269 -15.92 -13.05 12.94
CA ALA A 269 -16.23 -12.92 14.35
C ALA A 269 -14.97 -12.83 15.22
N GLU A 270 -13.89 -13.57 14.87
CA GLU A 270 -12.59 -13.44 15.52
C GLU A 270 -11.98 -12.05 15.27
N ALA A 271 -11.97 -11.58 14.02
CA ALA A 271 -11.44 -10.28 13.67
C ALA A 271 -12.23 -9.12 14.32
N GLU A 272 -13.55 -9.20 14.41
CA GLU A 272 -14.39 -8.22 15.13
C GLU A 272 -14.03 -8.16 16.62
N ARG A 273 -13.84 -9.31 17.26
CA ARG A 273 -13.46 -9.40 18.67
C ARG A 273 -12.08 -8.76 18.92
N GLU A 274 -11.09 -9.14 18.14
CA GLU A 274 -9.71 -8.65 18.29
C GLU A 274 -9.59 -7.17 17.91
N SER A 275 -10.30 -6.72 16.88
CA SER A 275 -10.31 -5.30 16.46
C SER A 275 -11.01 -4.39 17.47
N SER A 276 -11.83 -4.91 18.38
CA SER A 276 -12.48 -4.15 19.45
C SER A 276 -11.58 -3.91 20.66
N ALA A 277 -10.44 -4.58 20.75
CA ALA A 277 -9.48 -4.38 21.86
C ALA A 277 -8.91 -2.95 21.88
N ILE A 278 -8.61 -2.46 23.09
CA ILE A 278 -8.25 -1.03 23.32
C ILE A 278 -6.78 -0.72 22.90
N PHE A 279 -5.97 -1.72 22.58
CA PHE A 279 -4.52 -1.57 22.34
C PHE A 279 -4.14 -1.53 20.84
N SER A 280 -2.95 -1.08 20.55
CA SER A 280 -2.37 -0.90 19.20
C SER A 280 -2.40 -2.16 18.31
N GLU A 281 -2.46 -3.33 18.90
CA GLU A 281 -2.63 -4.62 18.22
C GLU A 281 -3.91 -4.71 17.38
N SER A 282 -4.94 -3.93 17.75
CA SER A 282 -6.23 -3.92 17.07
C SER A 282 -6.20 -3.33 15.66
N ILE A 283 -5.15 -2.59 15.28
CA ILE A 283 -5.09 -1.92 13.96
C ILE A 283 -4.95 -2.93 12.82
N LEU A 284 -4.04 -3.90 12.95
CA LEU A 284 -3.85 -4.94 11.93
C LEU A 284 -5.09 -5.84 11.81
N TRP A 285 -5.74 -6.15 12.93
CA TRP A 285 -7.01 -6.86 12.94
C TRP A 285 -8.13 -6.04 12.30
N THR A 286 -8.11 -4.71 12.50
CA THR A 286 -9.10 -3.81 11.90
C THR A 286 -8.91 -3.71 10.38
N GLU A 287 -7.68 -3.66 9.89
CA GLU A 287 -7.36 -3.71 8.46
C GLU A 287 -7.84 -5.03 7.83
N GLN A 288 -7.47 -6.16 8.42
CA GLN A 288 -7.90 -7.48 7.94
C GLN A 288 -9.43 -7.62 7.93
N LEU A 289 -10.11 -7.09 8.93
CA LEU A 289 -11.56 -7.04 8.99
C LEU A 289 -12.16 -6.18 7.87
N GLY A 290 -11.51 -5.07 7.52
CA GLY A 290 -11.89 -4.24 6.38
C GLY A 290 -11.85 -5.04 5.07
N CYS A 291 -10.75 -5.76 4.81
CA CYS A 291 -10.62 -6.65 3.65
C CYS A 291 -11.70 -7.75 3.64
N PHE A 292 -12.02 -8.35 4.78
CA PHE A 292 -13.05 -9.38 4.85
C PHE A 292 -14.44 -8.84 4.52
N TYR A 293 -14.80 -7.67 5.07
CA TYR A 293 -16.06 -7.00 4.74
C TYR A 293 -16.16 -6.59 3.28
N GLU A 294 -15.07 -6.15 2.67
CA GLU A 294 -15.01 -5.81 1.25
C GLU A 294 -15.33 -7.03 0.38
N ILE A 295 -14.66 -8.17 0.66
CA ILE A 295 -14.89 -9.44 -0.06
C ILE A 295 -16.33 -9.96 0.13
N GLU A 296 -16.92 -9.78 1.31
CA GLU A 296 -18.31 -10.16 1.60
C GLU A 296 -19.34 -9.16 1.03
N GLY A 297 -18.89 -8.07 0.40
CA GLY A 297 -19.79 -7.02 -0.12
C GLY A 297 -20.38 -6.11 0.96
N GLU A 298 -19.90 -6.19 2.20
CA GLU A 298 -20.35 -5.39 3.35
C GLU A 298 -19.66 -4.01 3.35
N ARG A 299 -19.85 -3.28 2.24
CA ARG A 299 -19.13 -2.06 1.87
C ARG A 299 -19.04 -1.01 2.98
N GLU A 300 -20.17 -0.64 3.61
CA GLU A 300 -20.16 0.37 4.68
C GLU A 300 -19.31 -0.06 5.89
N LYS A 301 -19.27 -1.36 6.17
CA LYS A 301 -18.43 -1.88 7.26
C LYS A 301 -16.95 -1.84 6.89
N ALA A 302 -16.62 -2.15 5.62
CA ALA A 302 -15.25 -2.03 5.10
C ALA A 302 -14.74 -0.60 5.21
N ILE A 303 -15.51 0.38 4.72
CA ILE A 303 -15.19 1.81 4.84
C ILE A 303 -14.92 2.20 6.30
N LYS A 304 -15.82 1.82 7.23
CA LYS A 304 -15.66 2.14 8.67
C LYS A 304 -14.41 1.52 9.28
N ALA A 305 -14.04 0.31 8.86
CA ALA A 305 -12.82 -0.35 9.32
C ALA A 305 -11.57 0.34 8.80
N TYR A 306 -11.52 0.67 7.51
CA TYR A 306 -10.39 1.39 6.91
C TYR A 306 -10.24 2.80 7.48
N GLU A 307 -11.33 3.54 7.64
CA GLU A 307 -11.31 4.84 8.32
C GLU A 307 -10.78 4.75 9.76
N LYS A 308 -11.17 3.69 10.50
CA LYS A 308 -10.65 3.47 11.85
C LYS A 308 -9.14 3.28 11.85
N CYS A 309 -8.57 2.57 10.86
CA CYS A 309 -7.13 2.44 10.69
C CYS A 309 -6.48 3.82 10.46
N ILE A 310 -6.99 4.59 9.50
CA ILE A 310 -6.47 5.90 9.12
C ILE A 310 -6.50 6.88 10.30
N ILE A 311 -7.60 6.94 11.04
CA ILE A 311 -7.77 7.79 12.24
C ILE A 311 -6.76 7.43 13.32
N ASN A 312 -6.35 6.17 13.42
CA ASN A 312 -5.32 5.70 14.36
C ASN A 312 -3.89 5.81 13.80
N GLY A 313 -3.70 6.46 12.64
CA GLY A 313 -2.38 6.74 12.06
C GLY A 313 -1.80 5.60 11.24
N TYR A 314 -2.58 4.59 10.90
CA TYR A 314 -2.20 3.52 9.99
C TYR A 314 -2.81 3.80 8.61
N TYR A 315 -1.98 4.18 7.65
CA TYR A 315 -2.42 4.79 6.40
C TYR A 315 -2.47 3.83 5.20
N ALA A 316 -1.96 2.60 5.31
CA ALA A 316 -1.97 1.63 4.22
C ALA A 316 -3.37 1.46 3.58
N PRO A 317 -4.48 1.37 4.36
CA PRO A 317 -5.81 1.20 3.82
C PRO A 317 -6.38 2.39 3.03
N ILE A 318 -5.65 3.51 2.90
CA ILE A 318 -6.08 4.62 2.02
C ILE A 318 -6.22 4.15 0.57
N TYR A 319 -5.34 3.25 0.13
CA TYR A 319 -5.40 2.67 -1.21
C TYR A 319 -6.68 1.85 -1.41
N ASP A 320 -6.96 0.92 -0.50
CA ASP A 320 -8.16 0.06 -0.57
C ASP A 320 -9.43 0.90 -0.48
N LEU A 321 -9.46 1.87 0.46
CA LEU A 321 -10.57 2.81 0.58
C LEU A 321 -10.79 3.62 -0.71
N ALA A 322 -9.72 4.05 -1.38
CA ALA A 322 -9.84 4.77 -2.65
C ALA A 322 -10.45 3.88 -3.75
N LEU A 323 -10.06 2.60 -3.84
CA LEU A 323 -10.62 1.66 -4.81
C LEU A 323 -12.13 1.47 -4.61
N ILE A 324 -12.60 1.39 -3.37
CA ILE A 324 -14.03 1.31 -3.06
C ILE A 324 -14.80 2.49 -3.68
N TYR A 325 -14.29 3.72 -3.55
CA TYR A 325 -14.94 4.90 -4.14
C TYR A 325 -14.85 4.95 -5.66
N LEU A 326 -13.77 4.40 -6.24
CA LEU A 326 -13.65 4.25 -7.69
C LEU A 326 -14.72 3.30 -8.25
N GLU A 327 -14.95 2.16 -7.60
CA GLU A 327 -15.99 1.19 -7.96
C GLU A 327 -17.41 1.78 -7.91
N ASP A 328 -17.65 2.72 -6.99
CA ASP A 328 -18.91 3.47 -6.90
C ASP A 328 -19.06 4.57 -7.95
N GLY A 329 -18.02 4.82 -8.74
CA GLY A 329 -17.99 5.89 -9.73
C GLY A 329 -17.66 7.27 -9.15
N ASP A 330 -17.27 7.38 -7.87
CA ASP A 330 -16.77 8.64 -7.30
C ASP A 330 -15.26 8.83 -7.59
N GLU A 331 -14.96 9.05 -8.88
CA GLU A 331 -13.59 9.33 -9.33
C GLU A 331 -12.97 10.56 -8.64
N GLY A 332 -13.78 11.52 -8.20
CA GLY A 332 -13.32 12.73 -7.53
C GLY A 332 -12.65 12.38 -6.20
N TYR A 333 -13.38 11.67 -5.35
CA TYR A 333 -12.87 11.29 -4.03
C TYR A 333 -11.79 10.22 -4.12
N TYR A 334 -11.89 9.26 -5.06
CA TYR A 334 -10.77 8.36 -5.39
C TYR A 334 -9.47 9.13 -5.62
N LYS A 335 -9.47 10.12 -6.52
CA LYS A 335 -8.28 10.94 -6.83
C LYS A 335 -7.77 11.73 -5.62
N THR A 336 -8.68 12.20 -4.78
CA THR A 336 -8.35 12.91 -3.53
C THR A 336 -7.64 11.97 -2.55
N LEU A 337 -8.17 10.77 -2.33
CA LEU A 337 -7.55 9.77 -1.45
C LEU A 337 -6.21 9.27 -1.99
N MET A 338 -6.10 8.99 -3.29
CA MET A 338 -4.85 8.57 -3.91
C MET A 338 -3.74 9.61 -3.76
N LYS A 339 -4.06 10.91 -3.97
CA LYS A 339 -3.10 12.02 -3.74
C LYS A 339 -2.70 12.11 -2.26
N LEU A 340 -3.67 12.00 -1.36
CA LEU A 340 -3.40 11.96 0.07
C LEU A 340 -2.48 10.79 0.44
N GLY A 341 -2.75 9.60 -0.07
CA GLY A 341 -1.91 8.43 0.14
C GLY A 341 -0.48 8.64 -0.34
N MET A 342 -0.29 9.27 -1.51
CA MET A 342 1.04 9.65 -2.00
C MET A 342 1.74 10.64 -1.05
N GLU A 343 1.03 11.64 -0.53
CA GLU A 343 1.57 12.59 0.45
C GLU A 343 1.98 11.89 1.75
N LEU A 344 1.20 10.91 2.19
CA LEU A 344 1.45 10.11 3.39
C LEU A 344 2.40 8.92 3.16
N ARG A 345 2.95 8.81 1.93
CA ARG A 345 3.89 7.78 1.50
C ARG A 345 3.30 6.36 1.55
N VAL A 346 2.03 6.23 1.18
CA VAL A 346 1.43 4.94 0.86
C VAL A 346 1.86 4.57 -0.57
N PRO A 347 2.72 3.56 -0.76
CA PRO A 347 3.36 3.33 -2.06
C PRO A 347 2.36 2.94 -3.15
N ASP A 348 1.33 2.17 -2.81
CA ASP A 348 0.34 1.65 -3.77
C ASP A 348 -0.53 2.78 -4.36
N CYS A 349 -0.65 3.93 -3.67
CA CYS A 349 -1.34 5.10 -4.23
C CYS A 349 -0.61 5.72 -5.43
N ARG A 350 0.62 5.31 -5.73
CA ARG A 350 1.40 5.78 -6.88
C ARG A 350 0.89 5.28 -8.23
N VAL A 351 -0.08 4.37 -8.23
CA VAL A 351 -0.77 3.91 -9.47
C VAL A 351 -1.86 4.88 -9.95
N LEU A 352 -2.03 6.04 -9.32
CA LEU A 352 -3.00 7.05 -9.78
C LEU A 352 -2.78 7.40 -11.25
N GLY A 353 -3.82 7.24 -12.05
CA GLY A 353 -3.81 7.40 -13.51
C GLY A 353 -4.12 6.10 -14.25
N MET A 354 -3.87 4.92 -13.63
CA MET A 354 -4.14 3.61 -14.24
C MET A 354 -5.64 3.35 -14.43
N GLU A 355 -6.50 4.02 -13.68
CA GLU A 355 -7.96 3.95 -13.82
C GLU A 355 -8.46 4.41 -15.20
N ASN A 356 -7.60 5.07 -15.99
CA ASN A 356 -7.94 5.56 -17.33
C ASN A 356 -7.74 4.49 -18.40
N GLU A 357 -7.30 3.27 -18.10
CA GLU A 357 -7.03 2.21 -19.09
C GLU A 357 -8.25 1.94 -19.98
N HIS A 358 -9.44 1.78 -19.40
CA HIS A 358 -10.67 1.46 -20.10
C HIS A 358 -11.14 2.54 -21.09
N ARG A 359 -10.67 3.77 -20.93
CA ARG A 359 -11.03 4.91 -21.80
C ARG A 359 -9.82 5.52 -22.53
N TRP A 360 -8.65 4.87 -22.47
CA TRP A 360 -7.41 5.41 -23.03
C TRP A 360 -7.54 5.88 -24.46
N GLU A 361 -8.19 5.07 -25.31
CA GLU A 361 -8.38 5.39 -26.72
C GLU A 361 -9.31 6.58 -26.97
N SER A 362 -10.19 6.90 -26.04
CA SER A 362 -11.12 8.03 -26.13
C SER A 362 -10.55 9.36 -25.65
N LEU A 363 -9.40 9.35 -24.97
CA LEU A 363 -8.75 10.54 -24.43
C LEU A 363 -8.08 11.34 -25.55
N SER A 364 -8.05 12.67 -25.38
CA SER A 364 -7.26 13.57 -26.23
C SER A 364 -5.75 13.31 -26.10
N GLY A 365 -4.96 13.74 -27.09
CA GLY A 365 -3.50 13.60 -27.03
C GLY A 365 -2.87 14.29 -25.83
N ASP A 366 -3.40 15.45 -25.41
CA ASP A 366 -2.89 16.18 -24.25
C ASP A 366 -3.22 15.46 -22.93
N GLU A 367 -4.41 14.86 -22.81
CA GLU A 367 -4.79 14.05 -21.64
C GLU A 367 -3.93 12.80 -21.53
N ARG A 368 -3.74 12.06 -22.62
CA ARG A 368 -2.85 10.89 -22.69
C ARG A 368 -1.42 11.26 -22.25
N LEU A 369 -0.87 12.35 -22.79
CA LEU A 369 0.46 12.81 -22.46
C LEU A 369 0.59 13.19 -20.98
N ASN A 370 -0.44 13.81 -20.42
CA ASN A 370 -0.43 14.17 -18.99
C ASN A 370 -0.45 12.92 -18.10
N ILE A 371 -1.29 11.93 -18.42
CA ILE A 371 -1.35 10.65 -17.69
C ILE A 371 -0.02 9.90 -17.82
N TYR A 372 0.54 9.78 -19.03
CA TYR A 372 1.83 9.15 -19.25
C TYR A 372 2.93 9.76 -18.37
N ARG A 373 3.08 11.10 -18.38
CA ARG A 373 4.09 11.80 -17.55
C ARG A 373 3.87 11.59 -16.06
N GLN A 374 2.63 11.45 -15.64
CA GLN A 374 2.31 11.17 -14.25
C GLN A 374 2.74 9.76 -13.86
N LEU A 375 2.42 8.75 -14.67
CA LEU A 375 2.80 7.36 -14.45
C LEU A 375 4.31 7.14 -14.54
N GLU A 376 4.98 7.74 -15.55
CA GLU A 376 6.43 7.68 -15.74
C GLU A 376 7.21 8.14 -14.50
N ARG A 377 6.66 9.08 -13.73
CA ARG A 377 7.26 9.53 -12.47
C ARG A 377 6.85 8.68 -11.28
N ASN A 378 5.57 8.38 -11.17
CA ASN A 378 4.99 7.83 -9.95
C ASN A 378 5.25 6.32 -9.79
N LEU A 379 5.19 5.53 -10.88
CA LEU A 379 5.39 4.09 -10.78
C LEU A 379 6.80 3.73 -10.31
N PRO A 380 7.89 4.27 -10.89
CA PRO A 380 9.24 4.00 -10.37
C PRO A 380 9.41 4.42 -8.90
N GLU A 381 8.86 5.59 -8.51
CA GLU A 381 8.92 6.03 -7.11
C GLU A 381 8.16 5.08 -6.17
N GLY A 382 7.01 4.53 -6.58
CA GLY A 382 6.27 3.52 -5.83
C GLY A 382 7.06 2.21 -5.70
N ILE A 383 7.75 1.80 -6.76
CA ILE A 383 8.61 0.61 -6.77
C ILE A 383 9.79 0.78 -5.80
N GLU A 384 10.45 1.92 -5.81
CA GLU A 384 11.51 2.24 -4.85
C GLU A 384 10.98 2.22 -3.41
N GLN A 385 9.74 2.61 -3.22
CA GLN A 385 9.04 2.54 -1.93
C GLN A 385 8.53 1.12 -1.58
N GLY A 386 8.80 0.12 -2.42
CA GLY A 386 8.50 -1.30 -2.18
C GLY A 386 7.10 -1.75 -2.59
N SER A 387 6.41 -1.01 -3.47
CA SER A 387 5.11 -1.41 -4.00
C SER A 387 5.24 -2.51 -5.05
N GLY A 388 4.73 -3.70 -4.76
CA GLY A 388 4.56 -4.78 -5.74
C GLY A 388 3.51 -4.44 -6.78
N VAL A 389 2.47 -3.67 -6.41
CA VAL A 389 1.44 -3.20 -7.33
C VAL A 389 2.03 -2.26 -8.38
N CYS A 390 2.83 -1.26 -7.98
CA CYS A 390 3.49 -0.38 -8.95
C CYS A 390 4.45 -1.13 -9.88
N ALA A 391 5.17 -2.12 -9.35
CA ALA A 391 6.06 -2.96 -10.15
C ALA A 391 5.28 -3.79 -11.18
N TYR A 392 4.18 -4.40 -10.77
CA TYR A 392 3.26 -5.12 -11.64
C TYR A 392 2.70 -4.23 -12.74
N MET A 393 2.19 -3.06 -12.38
CA MET A 393 1.57 -2.12 -13.33
C MET A 393 2.58 -1.59 -14.35
N LEU A 394 3.81 -1.32 -13.94
CA LEU A 394 4.86 -0.89 -14.87
C LEU A 394 5.30 -2.06 -15.77
N ALA A 395 5.39 -3.27 -15.23
CA ALA A 395 5.67 -4.47 -16.03
C ALA A 395 4.59 -4.69 -17.10
N ASP A 396 3.31 -4.60 -16.72
CA ASP A 396 2.19 -4.75 -17.65
C ASP A 396 2.21 -3.67 -18.74
N ALA A 397 2.48 -2.41 -18.38
CA ALA A 397 2.60 -1.32 -19.34
C ALA A 397 3.71 -1.55 -20.36
N LEU A 398 4.87 -2.03 -19.94
CA LEU A 398 6.03 -2.29 -20.81
C LEU A 398 5.88 -3.57 -21.64
N LEU A 399 5.32 -4.63 -21.09
CA LEU A 399 5.10 -5.88 -21.84
C LEU A 399 4.01 -5.74 -22.91
N ASN A 400 2.99 -4.92 -22.68
CA ASN A 400 1.81 -4.81 -23.53
C ASN A 400 1.65 -3.45 -24.23
N GLY A 401 2.59 -2.52 -24.07
CA GLY A 401 2.54 -1.20 -24.74
C GLY A 401 1.38 -0.32 -24.25
N LYS A 402 0.98 -0.41 -22.98
CA LYS A 402 -0.14 0.35 -22.41
C LYS A 402 0.26 1.78 -22.04
N PHE A 403 -0.72 2.68 -21.98
CA PHE A 403 -0.56 4.09 -21.52
C PHE A 403 0.47 4.91 -22.27
N GLY A 404 0.83 4.51 -23.50
CA GLY A 404 1.84 5.19 -24.32
C GLY A 404 3.28 4.80 -24.05
N TYR A 405 3.50 3.77 -23.23
CA TYR A 405 4.82 3.13 -23.12
C TYR A 405 5.12 2.34 -24.40
N ASP A 406 6.34 2.43 -24.88
CA ASP A 406 6.85 1.52 -25.89
C ASP A 406 7.03 0.12 -25.27
N ILE A 407 6.83 -0.92 -26.11
CA ILE A 407 7.07 -2.29 -25.65
C ILE A 407 8.56 -2.48 -25.38
N ASP A 408 8.88 -2.83 -24.17
CA ASP A 408 10.24 -3.18 -23.71
C ASP A 408 10.16 -4.46 -22.89
N LEU A 409 10.39 -5.57 -23.56
CA LEU A 409 10.23 -6.91 -22.98
C LEU A 409 11.26 -7.18 -21.85
N ASP A 410 12.47 -6.64 -21.95
CA ASP A 410 13.51 -6.87 -20.95
C ASP A 410 13.24 -6.09 -19.66
N CYS A 411 12.93 -4.81 -19.78
CA CYS A 411 12.51 -4.01 -18.64
C CYS A 411 11.19 -4.54 -18.03
N GLY A 412 10.24 -4.96 -18.86
CA GLY A 412 8.99 -5.55 -18.40
C GLY A 412 9.20 -6.80 -17.54
N LYS A 413 10.11 -7.71 -17.96
CA LYS A 413 10.52 -8.88 -17.15
C LYS A 413 11.15 -8.47 -15.83
N GLU A 414 12.06 -7.48 -15.83
CA GLU A 414 12.72 -7.02 -14.60
C GLU A 414 11.70 -6.51 -13.59
N TYR A 415 10.73 -5.70 -14.02
CA TYR A 415 9.71 -5.18 -13.11
C TYR A 415 8.72 -6.26 -12.67
N ALA A 416 8.40 -7.24 -13.50
CA ALA A 416 7.59 -8.39 -13.11
C ALA A 416 8.29 -9.25 -12.03
N ASP A 417 9.60 -9.45 -12.14
CA ASP A 417 10.42 -10.13 -11.12
C ASP A 417 10.44 -9.33 -9.81
N ARG A 418 10.56 -8.00 -9.89
CA ARG A 418 10.43 -7.13 -8.71
C ARG A 418 9.07 -7.24 -8.06
N ALA A 419 7.97 -7.30 -8.83
CA ALA A 419 6.63 -7.50 -8.29
C ALA A 419 6.54 -8.81 -7.51
N LEU A 420 7.04 -9.91 -8.09
CA LEU A 420 7.12 -11.22 -7.44
C LEU A 420 7.94 -11.15 -6.15
N THR A 421 9.13 -10.56 -6.19
CA THR A 421 10.02 -10.36 -5.04
C THR A 421 9.33 -9.59 -3.92
N TYR A 422 8.48 -8.61 -4.29
CA TYR A 422 7.69 -7.83 -3.33
C TYR A 422 6.43 -8.56 -2.85
N GLY A 423 6.24 -9.81 -3.25
CA GLY A 423 5.12 -10.67 -2.81
C GLY A 423 3.86 -10.51 -3.65
N PHE A 424 3.94 -9.86 -4.81
CA PHE A 424 2.83 -9.73 -5.75
C PHE A 424 2.96 -10.79 -6.85
N CYS A 425 2.43 -11.99 -6.59
CA CYS A 425 2.63 -13.19 -7.44
C CYS A 425 2.10 -13.03 -8.87
N SER A 426 1.14 -12.12 -9.11
CA SER A 426 0.64 -11.82 -10.45
C SER A 426 1.71 -11.26 -11.40
N GLY A 427 2.83 -10.74 -10.88
CA GLY A 427 3.97 -10.34 -11.70
C GLY A 427 4.52 -11.49 -12.54
N ALA A 428 4.64 -12.69 -11.96
CA ALA A 428 5.07 -13.86 -12.70
C ALA A 428 4.09 -14.25 -13.82
N SER A 429 2.77 -14.10 -13.58
CA SER A 429 1.74 -14.41 -14.58
C SER A 429 1.91 -13.57 -15.84
N LEU A 430 2.24 -12.29 -15.72
CA LEU A 430 2.48 -11.43 -16.91
C LEU A 430 3.58 -11.97 -17.81
N VAL A 431 4.69 -12.43 -17.24
CA VAL A 431 5.81 -12.96 -18.02
C VAL A 431 5.44 -14.32 -18.63
N ILE A 432 4.71 -15.15 -17.89
CA ILE A 432 4.23 -16.45 -18.38
C ILE A 432 3.29 -16.24 -19.57
N ASP A 433 2.32 -15.33 -19.46
CA ASP A 433 1.36 -15.01 -20.52
C ASP A 433 2.06 -14.42 -21.76
N ALA A 434 3.03 -13.53 -21.54
CA ALA A 434 3.85 -12.98 -22.62
C ALA A 434 4.68 -14.07 -23.32
N ALA A 435 5.30 -14.98 -22.57
CA ALA A 435 6.07 -16.10 -23.12
C ALA A 435 5.20 -17.04 -23.98
N GLU A 436 3.99 -17.36 -23.49
CA GLU A 436 3.03 -18.21 -24.23
C GLU A 436 2.54 -17.54 -25.52
N THR A 437 2.40 -16.19 -25.47
CA THR A 437 1.96 -15.41 -26.64
C THR A 437 3.07 -15.28 -27.68
N LEU A 438 4.27 -14.93 -27.25
CA LEU A 438 5.41 -14.68 -28.14
C LEU A 438 6.00 -15.97 -28.71
N GLN A 439 6.00 -17.04 -27.93
CA GLN A 439 6.66 -18.32 -28.25
C GLN A 439 8.13 -18.15 -28.70
N ASP A 440 8.82 -17.16 -28.11
CA ASP A 440 10.18 -16.78 -28.46
C ASP A 440 11.17 -17.19 -27.36
N PRO A 441 12.06 -18.17 -27.63
CA PRO A 441 13.07 -18.61 -26.66
C PRO A 441 14.10 -17.52 -26.30
N GLU A 442 14.25 -16.47 -27.12
CA GLU A 442 15.10 -15.32 -26.79
C GLU A 442 14.46 -14.43 -25.72
N PHE A 443 13.12 -14.40 -25.65
CA PHE A 443 12.40 -13.70 -24.59
C PHE A 443 12.64 -14.35 -23.24
N ILE A 444 12.44 -15.65 -23.12
CA ILE A 444 12.73 -16.44 -21.91
C ILE A 444 12.99 -17.89 -22.35
N SER A 445 14.10 -18.49 -21.88
CA SER A 445 14.37 -19.90 -22.14
C SER A 445 13.37 -20.80 -21.41
N ASP A 446 13.15 -22.02 -21.95
CA ASP A 446 12.23 -22.99 -21.35
C ASP A 446 12.58 -23.29 -19.89
N ASP A 447 13.87 -23.47 -19.57
CA ASP A 447 14.32 -23.71 -18.19
C ASP A 447 13.98 -22.54 -17.25
N ASN A 448 14.17 -21.30 -17.69
CA ASN A 448 13.82 -20.11 -16.90
C ASN A 448 12.30 -19.94 -16.76
N LEU A 449 11.54 -20.24 -17.80
CA LEU A 449 10.08 -20.22 -17.75
C LEU A 449 9.56 -21.28 -16.78
N MET A 450 10.11 -22.50 -16.81
CA MET A 450 9.77 -23.54 -15.84
C MET A 450 10.09 -23.10 -14.41
N LYS A 451 11.27 -22.52 -14.19
CA LYS A 451 11.64 -21.98 -12.87
C LYS A 451 10.68 -20.90 -12.42
N LEU A 452 10.31 -19.98 -13.31
CA LEU A 452 9.35 -18.89 -12.99
C LEU A 452 7.97 -19.43 -12.61
N ARG A 453 7.46 -20.45 -13.31
CA ARG A 453 6.20 -21.13 -12.97
C ARG A 453 6.28 -21.78 -11.58
N TYR A 454 7.40 -22.43 -11.27
CA TYR A 454 7.61 -23.00 -9.95
C TYR A 454 7.68 -21.93 -8.86
N ASP A 455 8.38 -20.82 -9.10
CA ASP A 455 8.46 -19.71 -8.17
C ASP A 455 7.08 -19.04 -7.98
N ALA A 456 6.30 -18.85 -9.06
CA ALA A 456 4.94 -18.36 -8.98
C ALA A 456 4.04 -19.26 -8.10
N LEU A 457 4.10 -20.58 -8.29
CA LEU A 457 3.40 -21.56 -7.46
C LEU A 457 3.83 -21.46 -5.98
N ARG A 458 5.13 -21.38 -5.73
CA ARG A 458 5.70 -21.27 -4.38
C ARG A 458 5.20 -20.02 -3.65
N TYR A 459 5.02 -18.91 -4.36
CA TYR A 459 4.52 -17.64 -3.83
C TYR A 459 2.99 -17.51 -3.81
N GLY A 460 2.25 -18.56 -4.23
CA GLY A 460 0.81 -18.67 -4.05
C GLY A 460 -0.03 -18.62 -5.33
N ASN A 461 0.59 -18.64 -6.51
CA ASN A 461 -0.15 -18.78 -7.76
C ASN A 461 -0.44 -20.28 -8.02
N GLU A 462 -1.54 -20.78 -7.47
CA GLU A 462 -1.94 -22.20 -7.59
C GLU A 462 -2.35 -22.59 -9.01
N ASP A 463 -2.61 -21.63 -9.92
CA ASP A 463 -2.89 -21.92 -11.34
C ASP A 463 -1.73 -22.65 -12.04
N GLN A 464 -0.51 -22.51 -11.50
CA GLN A 464 0.66 -23.20 -12.02
C GLN A 464 0.80 -24.66 -11.55
N LEU A 465 -0.03 -25.09 -10.59
CA LEU A 465 0.08 -26.42 -9.98
C LEU A 465 -0.05 -27.55 -11.01
N ASP A 466 -1.08 -27.48 -11.85
CA ASP A 466 -1.31 -28.50 -12.90
C ASP A 466 -0.14 -28.60 -13.87
N TYR A 467 0.41 -27.47 -14.29
CA TYR A 467 1.56 -27.44 -15.17
C TYR A 467 2.80 -28.08 -14.52
N VAL A 468 3.08 -27.69 -13.26
CA VAL A 468 4.22 -28.23 -12.51
C VAL A 468 4.12 -29.75 -12.33
N ILE A 469 2.93 -30.24 -12.01
CA ILE A 469 2.73 -31.70 -11.80
C ILE A 469 2.81 -32.50 -13.11
N ARG A 470 2.29 -31.96 -14.21
CA ARG A 470 2.42 -32.62 -15.54
C ARG A 470 3.87 -32.69 -15.99
N ASN A 471 4.72 -31.76 -15.61
CA ASN A 471 6.13 -31.72 -15.97
C ASN A 471 7.04 -32.12 -14.81
N LYS A 472 6.54 -32.90 -13.86
CA LYS A 472 7.23 -33.25 -12.60
C LYS A 472 8.62 -33.83 -12.78
N GLU A 473 8.84 -34.67 -13.83
CA GLU A 473 10.12 -35.30 -14.06
C GLU A 473 11.21 -34.27 -14.35
N THR A 474 10.92 -33.28 -15.19
CA THR A 474 11.84 -32.18 -15.46
C THR A 474 12.12 -31.35 -14.18
N TYR A 475 11.11 -31.08 -13.38
CA TYR A 475 11.32 -30.37 -12.09
C TYR A 475 12.16 -31.20 -11.10
N ILE A 476 12.04 -32.53 -11.11
CA ILE A 476 12.89 -33.44 -10.31
C ILE A 476 14.35 -33.31 -10.79
N GLU A 477 14.59 -33.32 -12.10
CA GLU A 477 15.91 -33.11 -12.70
C GLU A 477 16.50 -31.75 -12.36
N MET A 478 15.68 -30.72 -12.27
CA MET A 478 16.05 -29.35 -11.82
C MET A 478 16.35 -29.28 -10.32
N GLY A 479 16.15 -30.37 -9.56
CA GLY A 479 16.46 -30.44 -8.14
C GLY A 479 15.29 -30.16 -7.19
N TYR A 480 14.05 -30.02 -7.68
CA TYR A 480 12.83 -29.76 -6.87
C TYR A 480 12.10 -31.06 -6.44
N GLY A 481 12.76 -32.25 -6.58
CA GLY A 481 12.11 -33.55 -6.37
C GLY A 481 11.45 -33.68 -4.99
N ASP A 482 12.14 -33.32 -3.94
CA ASP A 482 11.61 -33.39 -2.58
C ASP A 482 10.32 -32.55 -2.41
N GLN A 483 10.29 -31.35 -2.97
CA GLN A 483 9.14 -30.46 -2.90
C GLN A 483 7.97 -30.97 -3.76
N ILE A 484 8.27 -31.49 -4.95
CA ILE A 484 7.26 -32.10 -5.81
C ILE A 484 6.58 -33.27 -5.09
N GLU A 485 7.35 -34.18 -4.50
CA GLU A 485 6.82 -35.38 -3.86
C GLU A 485 6.11 -35.07 -2.52
N LYS A 486 6.70 -34.20 -1.70
CA LYS A 486 6.23 -33.98 -0.32
C LYS A 486 5.18 -32.86 -0.20
N VAL A 487 5.13 -31.92 -1.14
CA VAL A 487 4.26 -30.73 -1.06
C VAL A 487 3.26 -30.70 -2.21
N TRP A 488 3.75 -30.61 -3.46
CA TRP A 488 2.89 -30.29 -4.58
C TRP A 488 2.04 -31.46 -5.07
N MET A 489 2.58 -32.66 -5.08
CA MET A 489 1.81 -33.86 -5.44
C MET A 489 0.68 -34.17 -4.45
N PRO A 490 0.87 -34.12 -3.12
CA PRO A 490 -0.22 -34.24 -2.16
C PRO A 490 -1.30 -33.16 -2.34
N LEU A 491 -0.90 -31.91 -2.60
CA LEU A 491 -1.83 -30.81 -2.85
C LEU A 491 -2.64 -31.07 -4.13
N TRP A 492 -1.98 -31.42 -5.22
CA TRP A 492 -2.64 -31.71 -6.48
C TRP A 492 -3.67 -32.86 -6.34
N LYS A 493 -3.30 -33.96 -5.66
CA LYS A 493 -4.22 -35.09 -5.41
C LYS A 493 -5.43 -34.69 -4.58
N LYS A 494 -5.26 -33.77 -3.64
CA LYS A 494 -6.36 -33.25 -2.82
C LYS A 494 -7.32 -32.42 -3.67
N ASN A 495 -6.80 -31.59 -4.58
CA ASN A 495 -7.60 -30.74 -5.46
C ASN A 495 -8.27 -31.55 -6.59
N HIS A 496 -7.78 -32.76 -6.90
CA HIS A 496 -8.27 -33.63 -7.96
C HIS A 496 -8.66 -35.04 -7.43
N PRO A 497 -9.65 -35.14 -6.52
CA PRO A 497 -10.01 -36.43 -5.91
C PRO A 497 -10.54 -37.47 -6.91
N GLU A 498 -11.08 -37.02 -8.05
CA GLU A 498 -11.60 -37.87 -9.13
C GLU A 498 -10.52 -38.36 -10.10
N ALA A 499 -9.31 -37.79 -10.02
CA ALA A 499 -8.20 -38.21 -10.91
C ALA A 499 -7.71 -39.61 -10.50
N LYS A 500 -8.21 -40.64 -11.19
CA LYS A 500 -7.71 -41.98 -11.06
C LYS A 500 -6.25 -42.01 -11.55
N TYR A 501 -5.33 -42.00 -10.62
CA TYR A 501 -3.90 -42.44 -10.63
C TYR A 501 -3.06 -42.43 -11.91
N GLU A 502 -3.50 -41.93 -13.03
CA GLU A 502 -2.69 -41.69 -14.20
C GLU A 502 -2.46 -40.18 -14.30
N VAL A 503 -1.39 -39.72 -13.62
CA VAL A 503 -0.75 -38.46 -13.99
C VAL A 503 -0.21 -38.67 -15.39
N PRO A 504 -0.68 -37.90 -16.39
CA PRO A 504 -0.18 -38.04 -17.75
C PRO A 504 1.34 -37.88 -17.82
#